data_21c090097f7b20fcc0c5d4604c12eaad
#
_entry.id   21c090097f7b20fcc0c5d4604c12eaad
#
_cell.length_a   1.000
_cell.length_b   1.000
_cell.length_c   1.000
_cell.angle_alpha   90.00
_cell.angle_beta   90.00
_cell.angle_gamma   90.00
#
_symmetry.space_group_name_H-M   'P 1'
#
loop_
_entity.id
_entity.type
_entity.pdbx_description
1 polymer ?
#
loop_
_entity_poly.entity_id
_entity_poly.type
_entity_poly.pdbx_seq_one_letter_code
_entity_poly.pdbx_strand_id
1 'polypeptide(L)'
;MHLRQVHPPKITLKTMKFLTQLFSIDKSPKRGLLALEWLVMAYTVFTLLVALFTYTNLQNPDAMIWGRVRVVAMTVALWLAYRLVPCRLTLLARVVAQMSLLAWWYPDTYELNRMFPNLDHVFCRAEQSVFGFQPALTFASTFSWAPISELMSMGYAAYYPMIGLVAFYYFFARYKEFERASFVLLASFFIYYIVFIFVPVAGPTFYFKAVGLENIANGFFPAVGTYFNTHQECLPTPGYVDGFFYDLVEQAKAAGERPTAAFPSSHVGVSTVCMWLAYHSGNRRLLLFLAPFYFFLCLATVYIQAHYAIDAIAGLITGTALYFVLMYATKGLRW
;
A
#
# COMPACT_ATOMS: atom_id res chain seq x y z
N MET A 1 -26.72 10.38 56.70
CA MET A 1 -26.91 10.19 55.25
C MET A 1 -25.68 10.75 54.52
N HIS A 2 -24.65 9.90 54.30
CA HIS A 2 -23.40 10.32 53.66
C HIS A 2 -23.55 10.18 52.13
N LEU A 3 -23.62 11.32 51.45
CA LEU A 3 -23.52 11.35 49.96
C LEU A 3 -22.09 10.96 49.58
N ARG A 4 -21.92 9.75 49.04
CA ARG A 4 -20.67 9.36 48.36
C ARG A 4 -20.48 10.26 47.13
N GLN A 5 -19.43 11.09 47.16
CA GLN A 5 -18.96 11.79 45.99
C GLN A 5 -18.48 10.73 44.95
N VAL A 6 -19.26 10.56 43.90
CA VAL A 6 -18.88 9.75 42.74
C VAL A 6 -17.83 10.55 41.98
N HIS A 7 -16.56 10.21 42.16
CA HIS A 7 -15.50 10.75 41.29
C HIS A 7 -15.71 10.24 39.86
N PRO A 8 -15.77 11.12 38.87
CA PRO A 8 -15.86 10.68 37.46
C PRO A 8 -14.65 9.81 37.12
N PRO A 9 -14.82 8.72 36.36
CA PRO A 9 -13.74 7.79 36.09
C PRO A 9 -12.57 8.51 35.38
N LYS A 10 -11.33 8.21 35.79
CA LYS A 10 -10.08 8.82 35.25
C LYS A 10 -9.97 8.75 33.71
N ILE A 11 -10.70 7.84 33.06
CA ILE A 11 -10.82 7.71 31.61
C ILE A 11 -11.45 8.95 30.97
N THR A 12 -12.47 9.54 31.60
CA THR A 12 -13.19 10.73 31.10
C THR A 12 -12.30 11.97 31.00
N LEU A 13 -11.37 12.17 31.91
CA LEU A 13 -10.45 13.33 31.92
C LEU A 13 -9.37 13.24 30.84
N LYS A 14 -8.84 12.04 30.56
CA LYS A 14 -7.89 11.83 29.45
C LYS A 14 -8.57 12.00 28.10
N THR A 15 -9.77 11.44 27.95
CA THR A 15 -10.56 11.55 26.72
C THR A 15 -10.97 12.99 26.44
N MET A 16 -11.40 13.74 27.47
CA MET A 16 -11.72 15.18 27.32
C MET A 16 -10.47 16.00 26.91
N LYS A 17 -9.32 15.78 27.53
CA LYS A 17 -8.07 16.46 27.13
C LYS A 17 -7.68 16.14 25.71
N PHE A 18 -7.86 14.89 25.28
CA PHE A 18 -7.57 14.46 23.92
C PHE A 18 -8.50 15.15 22.88
N LEU A 19 -9.81 15.13 23.14
CA LEU A 19 -10.79 15.82 22.27
C LEU A 19 -10.49 17.32 22.19
N THR A 20 -10.18 17.95 23.33
CA THR A 20 -9.80 19.38 23.36
C THR A 20 -8.55 19.65 22.50
N GLN A 21 -7.57 18.73 22.48
CA GLN A 21 -6.37 18.89 21.64
C GLN A 21 -6.68 18.71 20.15
N LEU A 22 -7.61 17.83 19.78
CA LEU A 22 -8.00 17.63 18.37
C LEU A 22 -8.66 18.86 17.77
N PHE A 23 -9.50 19.53 18.54
CA PHE A 23 -10.28 20.70 18.11
C PHE A 23 -9.64 22.04 18.47
N SER A 24 -8.50 22.05 19.20
CA SER A 24 -7.81 23.30 19.52
C SER A 24 -7.29 23.96 18.25
N ILE A 25 -7.62 25.26 18.09
CA ILE A 25 -7.14 26.06 16.99
C ILE A 25 -5.61 26.20 17.06
N ASP A 26 -4.94 25.93 15.95
CA ASP A 26 -3.51 26.10 15.84
C ASP A 26 -3.15 27.59 15.86
N LYS A 27 -2.21 27.96 16.73
CA LYS A 27 -1.74 29.34 16.87
C LYS A 27 -0.89 29.80 15.69
N SER A 28 -0.32 28.87 14.94
CA SER A 28 0.57 29.12 13.79
C SER A 28 0.20 28.22 12.62
N PRO A 29 -1.01 28.38 12.02
CA PRO A 29 -1.48 27.47 11.01
C PRO A 29 -0.63 27.55 9.73
N LYS A 30 -0.41 26.41 9.09
CA LYS A 30 0.29 26.33 7.81
C LYS A 30 -0.56 26.98 6.70
N ARG A 31 0.06 27.91 5.96
CA ARG A 31 -0.67 28.73 4.96
C ARG A 31 -0.86 28.04 3.62
N GLY A 32 0.03 27.12 3.25
CA GLY A 32 0.07 26.46 1.94
C GLY A 32 -0.42 25.01 1.95
N LEU A 33 -0.18 24.35 0.84
CA LEU A 33 -0.32 22.91 0.73
C LEU A 33 0.78 22.22 1.56
N LEU A 34 0.44 21.05 2.11
CA LEU A 34 1.41 20.18 2.77
C LEU A 34 2.37 19.55 1.74
N ALA A 35 3.54 19.13 2.18
CA ALA A 35 4.50 18.48 1.29
C ALA A 35 3.91 17.23 0.59
N LEU A 36 3.10 16.44 1.33
CA LEU A 36 2.40 15.28 0.77
C LEU A 36 1.33 15.67 -0.28
N GLU A 37 0.68 16.83 -0.14
CA GLU A 37 -0.29 17.31 -1.14
C GLU A 37 0.43 17.81 -2.40
N TRP A 38 1.57 18.45 -2.28
CA TRP A 38 2.43 18.78 -3.41
C TRP A 38 2.90 17.52 -4.15
N LEU A 39 3.22 16.46 -3.42
CA LEU A 39 3.55 15.16 -4.01
C LEU A 39 2.38 14.59 -4.79
N VAL A 40 1.15 14.64 -4.23
CA VAL A 40 -0.08 14.21 -4.93
C VAL A 40 -0.29 15.05 -6.18
N MET A 41 -0.10 16.37 -6.12
CA MET A 41 -0.22 17.23 -7.31
C MET A 41 0.80 16.87 -8.39
N ALA A 42 2.05 16.63 -8.00
CA ALA A 42 3.11 16.21 -8.93
C ALA A 42 2.77 14.86 -9.58
N TYR A 43 2.31 13.88 -8.80
CA TYR A 43 1.88 12.58 -9.32
C TYR A 43 0.63 12.70 -10.22
N THR A 44 -0.32 13.57 -9.85
CA THR A 44 -1.51 13.87 -10.67
C THR A 44 -1.11 14.45 -12.04
N VAL A 45 -0.20 15.41 -12.06
CA VAL A 45 0.31 15.98 -13.32
C VAL A 45 1.06 14.95 -14.14
N PHE A 46 1.95 14.17 -13.51
CA PHE A 46 2.71 13.11 -14.18
C PHE A 46 1.76 12.10 -14.84
N THR A 47 0.80 11.55 -14.10
CA THR A 47 -0.16 10.57 -14.65
C THR A 47 -1.14 11.17 -15.66
N LEU A 48 -1.48 12.47 -15.53
CA LEU A 48 -2.24 13.20 -16.53
C LEU A 48 -1.46 13.27 -17.86
N LEU A 49 -0.18 13.63 -17.80
CA LEU A 49 0.66 13.69 -19.01
C LEU A 49 0.75 12.31 -19.66
N VAL A 50 1.01 11.24 -18.88
CA VAL A 50 1.01 9.88 -19.40
C VAL A 50 -0.33 9.54 -20.07
N ALA A 51 -1.47 9.83 -19.41
CA ALA A 51 -2.79 9.57 -19.96
C ALA A 51 -3.08 10.37 -21.25
N LEU A 52 -2.63 11.61 -21.36
CA LEU A 52 -2.78 12.42 -22.57
C LEU A 52 -1.92 11.89 -23.73
N PHE A 53 -0.67 11.49 -23.46
CA PHE A 53 0.18 10.91 -24.50
C PHE A 53 -0.29 9.53 -24.99
N THR A 54 -1.03 8.81 -24.17
CA THR A 54 -1.52 7.45 -24.47
C THR A 54 -3.03 7.39 -24.63
N TYR A 55 -3.68 8.54 -24.82
CA TYR A 55 -5.12 8.73 -24.82
C TYR A 55 -5.89 7.70 -25.66
N THR A 56 -5.41 7.41 -26.88
CA THR A 56 -6.03 6.44 -27.80
C THR A 56 -5.88 4.97 -27.38
N ASN A 57 -4.97 4.68 -26.46
CA ASN A 57 -4.69 3.31 -25.98
C ASN A 57 -5.43 3.00 -24.68
N LEU A 58 -6.02 4.01 -24.04
CA LEU A 58 -6.75 3.85 -22.77
C LEU A 58 -8.20 3.44 -23.05
N GLN A 59 -8.79 2.64 -22.14
CA GLN A 59 -10.19 2.26 -22.26
C GLN A 59 -11.14 3.44 -21.94
N ASN A 60 -10.79 4.25 -20.94
CA ASN A 60 -11.67 5.29 -20.40
C ASN A 60 -10.89 6.59 -20.08
N PRO A 61 -10.25 7.21 -21.08
CA PRO A 61 -9.37 8.36 -20.85
C PRO A 61 -10.11 9.56 -20.21
N ASP A 62 -11.36 9.82 -20.59
CA ASP A 62 -12.14 10.91 -20.02
C ASP A 62 -12.41 10.71 -18.53
N ALA A 63 -12.76 9.49 -18.09
CA ALA A 63 -12.95 9.17 -16.67
C ALA A 63 -11.65 9.36 -15.88
N MET A 64 -10.51 9.03 -16.48
CA MET A 64 -9.20 9.23 -15.87
C MET A 64 -8.88 10.72 -15.71
N ILE A 65 -9.13 11.54 -16.73
CA ILE A 65 -8.92 13.00 -16.67
C ILE A 65 -9.84 13.63 -15.60
N TRP A 66 -11.12 13.29 -15.60
CA TRP A 66 -12.07 13.78 -14.58
C TRP A 66 -11.71 13.30 -13.17
N GLY A 67 -11.16 12.11 -13.03
CA GLY A 67 -10.61 11.62 -11.76
C GLY A 67 -9.54 12.58 -11.21
N ARG A 68 -8.61 13.01 -12.04
CA ARG A 68 -7.55 13.97 -11.67
C ARG A 68 -8.10 15.33 -11.27
N VAL A 69 -9.11 15.82 -12.00
CA VAL A 69 -9.81 17.06 -11.62
C VAL A 69 -10.44 16.93 -10.22
N ARG A 70 -11.07 15.78 -9.91
CA ARG A 70 -11.63 15.50 -8.57
C ARG A 70 -10.56 15.47 -7.49
N VAL A 71 -9.39 14.88 -7.74
CA VAL A 71 -8.27 14.88 -6.79
C VAL A 71 -7.82 16.31 -6.47
N VAL A 72 -7.66 17.16 -7.49
CA VAL A 72 -7.31 18.58 -7.31
C VAL A 72 -8.39 19.31 -6.53
N ALA A 73 -9.65 19.15 -6.91
CA ALA A 73 -10.79 19.80 -6.25
C ALA A 73 -10.90 19.40 -4.78
N MET A 74 -10.76 18.10 -4.47
CA MET A 74 -10.76 17.59 -3.10
C MET A 74 -9.61 18.18 -2.28
N THR A 75 -8.40 18.20 -2.84
CA THR A 75 -7.22 18.76 -2.16
C THR A 75 -7.42 20.23 -1.83
N VAL A 76 -7.94 21.02 -2.79
CA VAL A 76 -8.25 22.44 -2.58
C VAL A 76 -9.35 22.61 -1.52
N ALA A 77 -10.42 21.81 -1.58
CA ALA A 77 -11.51 21.87 -0.60
C ALA A 77 -11.02 21.58 0.83
N LEU A 78 -10.18 20.56 1.01
CA LEU A 78 -9.61 20.22 2.32
C LEU A 78 -8.60 21.28 2.80
N TRP A 79 -7.82 21.86 1.91
CA TRP A 79 -6.97 23.00 2.22
C TRP A 79 -7.79 24.21 2.69
N LEU A 80 -8.89 24.56 2.00
CA LEU A 80 -9.81 25.61 2.42
C LEU A 80 -10.45 25.31 3.78
N ALA A 81 -10.92 24.07 4.00
CA ALA A 81 -11.47 23.67 5.28
C ALA A 81 -10.46 23.85 6.44
N TYR A 82 -9.21 23.49 6.22
CA TYR A 82 -8.14 23.74 7.19
C TYR A 82 -7.86 25.25 7.38
N ARG A 83 -7.95 26.05 6.33
CA ARG A 83 -7.80 27.50 6.43
C ARG A 83 -8.89 28.17 7.27
N LEU A 84 -10.11 27.63 7.21
CA LEU A 84 -11.25 28.11 8.01
C LEU A 84 -11.19 27.64 9.45
N VAL A 85 -10.79 26.37 9.69
CA VAL A 85 -10.70 25.76 11.01
C VAL A 85 -9.36 25.04 11.14
N PRO A 86 -8.27 25.81 11.42
CA PRO A 86 -6.93 25.22 11.52
C PRO A 86 -6.77 24.47 12.84
N CYS A 87 -7.04 23.18 12.85
CA CYS A 87 -6.89 22.30 14.01
C CYS A 87 -6.28 20.96 13.61
N ARG A 88 -5.91 20.14 14.61
CA ARG A 88 -5.31 18.81 14.34
C ARG A 88 -6.24 17.90 13.57
N LEU A 89 -7.55 17.97 13.79
CA LEU A 89 -8.52 17.13 13.08
C LEU A 89 -8.58 17.46 11.60
N THR A 90 -8.62 18.74 11.22
CA THR A 90 -8.65 19.15 9.81
C THR A 90 -7.32 18.86 9.12
N LEU A 91 -6.18 18.93 9.84
CA LEU A 91 -4.89 18.48 9.30
C LEU A 91 -4.87 16.95 9.11
N LEU A 92 -5.39 16.18 10.06
CA LEU A 92 -5.54 14.74 9.91
C LEU A 92 -6.41 14.39 8.70
N ALA A 93 -7.53 15.09 8.51
CA ALA A 93 -8.42 14.88 7.38
C ALA A 93 -7.71 15.10 6.04
N ARG A 94 -6.85 16.13 5.92
CA ARG A 94 -6.02 16.38 4.74
C ARG A 94 -5.09 15.18 4.45
N VAL A 95 -4.41 14.67 5.47
CA VAL A 95 -3.49 13.53 5.31
C VAL A 95 -4.24 12.25 5.00
N VAL A 96 -5.29 11.92 5.77
CA VAL A 96 -6.07 10.69 5.58
C VAL A 96 -6.73 10.65 4.20
N ALA A 97 -7.27 11.77 3.72
CA ALA A 97 -7.87 11.83 2.39
C ALA A 97 -6.85 11.51 1.29
N GLN A 98 -5.63 12.08 1.36
CA GLN A 98 -4.58 11.79 0.39
C GLN A 98 -4.12 10.32 0.46
N MET A 99 -3.99 9.76 1.66
CA MET A 99 -3.67 8.34 1.84
C MET A 99 -4.79 7.43 1.31
N SER A 100 -6.05 7.81 1.51
CA SER A 100 -7.21 7.04 1.02
C SER A 100 -7.29 7.02 -0.52
N LEU A 101 -6.78 8.03 -1.20
CA LEU A 101 -6.68 8.05 -2.66
C LEU A 101 -5.78 6.95 -3.22
N LEU A 102 -4.91 6.33 -2.42
CA LEU A 102 -4.09 5.20 -2.88
C LEU A 102 -4.94 4.05 -3.41
N ALA A 103 -6.11 3.79 -2.81
CA ALA A 103 -7.05 2.79 -3.30
C ALA A 103 -7.63 3.14 -4.68
N TRP A 104 -7.72 4.42 -5.03
CA TRP A 104 -8.14 4.88 -6.35
C TRP A 104 -6.98 4.90 -7.35
N TRP A 105 -5.77 5.29 -6.92
CA TRP A 105 -4.59 5.34 -7.78
C TRP A 105 -4.12 3.94 -8.21
N TYR A 106 -4.37 2.90 -7.41
CA TYR A 106 -3.94 1.54 -7.73
C TYR A 106 -4.57 0.99 -9.03
N PRO A 107 -5.92 0.98 -9.20
CA PRO A 107 -6.53 0.58 -10.47
C PRO A 107 -6.12 1.48 -11.65
N ASP A 108 -5.84 2.76 -11.41
CA ASP A 108 -5.38 3.71 -12.42
C ASP A 108 -4.01 3.31 -13.00
N THR A 109 -3.13 2.69 -12.20
CA THR A 109 -1.85 2.16 -12.69
C THR A 109 -2.05 1.05 -13.72
N TYR A 110 -3.05 0.18 -13.53
CA TYR A 110 -3.39 -0.87 -14.47
C TYR A 110 -3.87 -0.30 -15.82
N GLU A 111 -4.69 0.74 -15.81
CA GLU A 111 -5.12 1.39 -17.05
C GLU A 111 -3.93 2.00 -17.82
N LEU A 112 -2.97 2.61 -17.11
CA LEU A 112 -1.80 3.21 -17.73
C LEU A 112 -0.78 2.17 -18.22
N ASN A 113 -0.62 1.02 -17.54
CA ASN A 113 0.38 0.03 -17.93
C ASN A 113 -0.06 -0.88 -19.09
N ARG A 114 -1.35 -0.88 -19.44
CA ARG A 114 -1.90 -1.67 -20.55
C ARG A 114 -1.28 -1.38 -21.92
N MET A 115 -0.61 -0.25 -22.05
CA MET A 115 0.14 0.10 -23.27
C MET A 115 1.40 -0.74 -23.48
N PHE A 116 1.89 -1.39 -22.44
CA PHE A 116 3.10 -2.20 -22.50
C PHE A 116 2.77 -3.69 -22.49
N PRO A 117 3.57 -4.54 -23.17
CA PRO A 117 3.41 -5.98 -23.10
C PRO A 117 3.77 -6.50 -21.70
N ASN A 118 3.03 -7.51 -21.25
CA ASN A 118 3.26 -8.17 -19.97
C ASN A 118 4.66 -8.82 -19.90
N LEU A 119 5.30 -8.70 -18.72
CA LEU A 119 6.67 -9.14 -18.47
C LEU A 119 6.78 -10.37 -17.56
N ASP A 120 5.68 -10.99 -17.11
CA ASP A 120 5.72 -12.12 -16.17
C ASP A 120 6.62 -13.27 -16.63
N HIS A 121 6.67 -13.56 -17.93
CA HIS A 121 7.56 -14.58 -18.50
C HIS A 121 9.06 -14.33 -18.22
N VAL A 122 9.47 -13.07 -18.11
CA VAL A 122 10.85 -12.67 -17.77
C VAL A 122 11.09 -12.96 -16.29
N PHE A 123 10.13 -12.59 -15.42
CA PHE A 123 10.20 -12.78 -13.99
C PHE A 123 10.17 -14.26 -13.60
N CYS A 124 9.31 -15.07 -14.21
CA CYS A 124 9.31 -16.53 -14.04
C CYS A 124 10.66 -17.17 -14.41
N ARG A 125 11.26 -16.76 -15.55
CA ARG A 125 12.58 -17.26 -15.95
C ARG A 125 13.68 -16.83 -14.98
N ALA A 126 13.65 -15.58 -14.51
CA ALA A 126 14.59 -15.10 -13.51
C ALA A 126 14.45 -15.88 -12.19
N GLU A 127 13.22 -16.08 -11.72
CA GLU A 127 12.94 -16.88 -10.52
C GLU A 127 13.42 -18.32 -10.66
N GLN A 128 13.13 -18.96 -11.79
CA GLN A 128 13.62 -20.30 -12.12
C GLN A 128 15.16 -20.38 -12.12
N SER A 129 15.83 -19.35 -12.60
CA SER A 129 17.28 -19.30 -12.63
C SER A 129 17.89 -19.18 -11.23
N VAL A 130 17.22 -18.46 -10.33
CA VAL A 130 17.69 -18.20 -8.96
C VAL A 130 17.43 -19.39 -8.04
N PHE A 131 16.22 -19.96 -8.10
CA PHE A 131 15.75 -20.97 -7.15
C PHE A 131 15.78 -22.40 -7.72
N GLY A 132 15.83 -22.57 -9.04
CA GLY A 132 15.70 -23.88 -9.69
C GLY A 132 14.25 -24.38 -9.82
N PHE A 133 13.30 -23.66 -9.25
CA PHE A 133 11.84 -23.96 -9.25
C PHE A 133 11.05 -22.67 -9.08
N GLN A 134 9.71 -22.76 -9.11
CA GLN A 134 8.82 -21.63 -8.86
C GLN A 134 8.31 -21.65 -7.41
N PRO A 135 8.85 -20.82 -6.49
CA PRO A 135 8.45 -20.82 -5.07
C PRO A 135 6.94 -20.58 -4.89
N ALA A 136 6.35 -19.64 -5.64
CA ALA A 136 4.93 -19.36 -5.56
C ALA A 136 4.03 -20.56 -5.96
N LEU A 137 4.53 -21.50 -6.77
CA LEU A 137 3.79 -22.69 -7.15
C LEU A 137 3.79 -23.76 -6.02
N THR A 138 4.90 -23.88 -5.29
CA THR A 138 5.13 -25.02 -4.37
C THR A 138 4.96 -24.65 -2.90
N PHE A 139 5.02 -23.36 -2.54
CA PHE A 139 5.05 -22.96 -1.14
C PHE A 139 3.79 -23.39 -0.38
N ALA A 140 2.62 -23.10 -0.90
CA ALA A 140 1.36 -23.43 -0.25
C ALA A 140 1.10 -24.96 -0.19
N SER A 141 1.50 -25.71 -1.21
CA SER A 141 1.37 -27.19 -1.19
C SER A 141 2.32 -27.82 -0.18
N THR A 142 3.51 -27.25 0.02
CA THR A 142 4.48 -27.72 1.01
C THR A 142 4.02 -27.42 2.45
N PHE A 143 3.38 -26.29 2.68
CA PHE A 143 2.93 -25.82 4.00
C PHE A 143 1.40 -25.64 4.03
N SER A 144 0.67 -26.69 3.65
CA SER A 144 -0.80 -26.69 3.53
C SER A 144 -1.57 -26.79 4.86
N TRP A 145 -0.87 -26.89 5.99
CA TRP A 145 -1.49 -27.01 7.31
C TRP A 145 -2.30 -25.77 7.67
N ALA A 146 -3.56 -25.95 8.09
CA ALA A 146 -4.52 -24.87 8.32
C ALA A 146 -4.01 -23.71 9.21
N PRO A 147 -3.33 -23.92 10.35
CA PRO A 147 -2.78 -22.81 11.14
C PRO A 147 -1.71 -22.00 10.41
N ILE A 148 -0.86 -22.63 9.61
CA ILE A 148 0.15 -21.91 8.82
C ILE A 148 -0.52 -21.11 7.72
N SER A 149 -1.47 -21.71 7.01
CA SER A 149 -2.24 -21.04 5.95
C SER A 149 -2.95 -19.80 6.48
N GLU A 150 -3.62 -19.90 7.64
CA GLU A 150 -4.29 -18.75 8.29
C GLU A 150 -3.29 -17.69 8.78
N LEU A 151 -2.12 -18.06 9.27
CA LEU A 151 -1.07 -17.09 9.63
C LEU A 151 -0.55 -16.34 8.41
N MET A 152 -0.40 -17.01 7.26
CA MET A 152 -0.04 -16.35 6.00
C MET A 152 -1.13 -15.38 5.55
N SER A 153 -2.39 -15.82 5.52
CA SER A 153 -3.54 -14.97 5.17
C SER A 153 -3.68 -13.79 6.14
N MET A 154 -3.48 -13.98 7.45
CA MET A 154 -3.41 -12.92 8.46
C MET A 154 -2.30 -11.92 8.15
N GLY A 155 -1.10 -12.39 7.80
CA GLY A 155 0.02 -11.53 7.43
C GLY A 155 -0.33 -10.61 6.25
N TYR A 156 -0.93 -11.16 5.21
CA TYR A 156 -1.36 -10.39 4.04
C TYR A 156 -2.47 -9.39 4.38
N ALA A 157 -3.50 -9.83 5.10
CA ALA A 157 -4.60 -8.99 5.54
C ALA A 157 -4.15 -7.84 6.46
N ALA A 158 -3.04 -8.01 7.19
CA ALA A 158 -2.47 -7.00 8.07
C ALA A 158 -1.84 -5.79 7.34
N TYR A 159 -1.68 -5.82 6.02
CA TYR A 159 -1.01 -4.79 5.24
C TYR A 159 -1.53 -3.37 5.51
N TYR A 160 -2.79 -3.10 5.19
CA TYR A 160 -3.40 -1.78 5.42
C TYR A 160 -3.53 -1.42 6.90
N PRO A 161 -3.95 -2.34 7.80
CA PRO A 161 -3.90 -2.11 9.24
C PRO A 161 -2.53 -1.67 9.77
N MET A 162 -1.43 -2.26 9.29
CA MET A 162 -0.07 -1.84 9.68
C MET A 162 0.22 -0.40 9.28
N ILE A 163 -0.09 -0.02 8.05
CA ILE A 163 0.09 1.35 7.56
C ILE A 163 -0.73 2.34 8.38
N GLY A 164 -2.01 2.03 8.59
CA GLY A 164 -2.90 2.85 9.42
C GLY A 164 -2.38 3.00 10.86
N LEU A 165 -1.96 1.90 11.48
CA LEU A 165 -1.44 1.90 12.85
C LEU A 165 -0.18 2.77 12.98
N VAL A 166 0.77 2.67 12.05
CA VAL A 166 1.98 3.49 12.05
C VAL A 166 1.63 4.97 11.84
N ALA A 167 0.77 5.31 10.88
CA ALA A 167 0.34 6.67 10.62
C ALA A 167 -0.37 7.28 11.85
N PHE A 168 -1.32 6.57 12.45
CA PHE A 168 -2.02 7.01 13.66
C PHE A 168 -1.09 7.08 14.87
N TYR A 169 -0.13 6.15 15.01
CA TYR A 169 0.87 6.25 16.07
C TYR A 169 1.65 7.57 15.97
N TYR A 170 2.10 7.95 14.78
CA TYR A 170 2.77 9.24 14.60
C TYR A 170 1.85 10.42 14.90
N PHE A 171 0.61 10.36 14.46
CA PHE A 171 -0.37 11.41 14.75
C PHE A 171 -0.60 11.61 16.26
N PHE A 172 -0.74 10.52 17.02
CA PHE A 172 -1.07 10.60 18.44
C PHE A 172 0.16 10.77 19.36
N ALA A 173 1.26 10.09 19.04
CA ALA A 173 2.43 9.99 19.91
C ALA A 173 3.63 10.84 19.43
N ARG A 174 3.72 11.11 18.13
CA ARG A 174 4.85 11.80 17.49
C ARG A 174 4.37 12.89 16.52
N TYR A 175 3.41 13.70 16.94
CA TYR A 175 2.71 14.66 16.09
C TYR A 175 3.63 15.59 15.28
N LYS A 176 4.77 16.01 15.84
CA LYS A 176 5.75 16.84 15.11
C LYS A 176 6.37 16.17 13.88
N GLU A 177 6.36 14.84 13.85
CA GLU A 177 6.92 14.04 12.74
C GLU A 177 5.82 13.41 11.89
N PHE A 178 4.55 13.62 12.23
CA PHE A 178 3.40 13.00 11.57
C PHE A 178 3.36 13.29 10.07
N GLU A 179 3.53 14.55 9.68
CA GLU A 179 3.52 14.93 8.26
C GLU A 179 4.66 14.28 7.49
N ARG A 180 5.87 14.28 8.09
CA ARG A 180 7.05 13.66 7.48
C ARG A 180 6.87 12.16 7.32
N ALA A 181 6.39 11.46 8.34
CA ALA A 181 6.12 10.03 8.26
C ALA A 181 5.06 9.70 7.20
N SER A 182 3.97 10.49 7.13
CA SER A 182 2.92 10.34 6.12
C SER A 182 3.44 10.65 4.71
N PHE A 183 4.30 11.65 4.56
CA PHE A 183 4.97 11.94 3.29
C PHE A 183 5.84 10.77 2.83
N VAL A 184 6.65 10.20 3.73
CA VAL A 184 7.53 9.06 3.40
C VAL A 184 6.71 7.84 2.95
N LEU A 185 5.60 7.55 3.65
CA LEU A 185 4.68 6.46 3.25
C LEU A 185 4.08 6.73 1.87
N LEU A 186 3.49 7.89 1.66
CA LEU A 186 2.82 8.23 0.40
C LEU A 186 3.81 8.29 -0.78
N ALA A 187 4.98 8.86 -0.57
CA ALA A 187 6.04 8.92 -1.59
C ALA A 187 6.53 7.53 -1.98
N SER A 188 6.66 6.61 -1.02
CA SER A 188 7.00 5.21 -1.29
C SER A 188 5.96 4.56 -2.19
N PHE A 189 4.67 4.74 -1.91
CA PHE A 189 3.60 4.24 -2.77
C PHE A 189 3.68 4.78 -4.21
N PHE A 190 3.83 6.08 -4.37
CA PHE A 190 3.87 6.67 -5.71
C PHE A 190 5.11 6.25 -6.51
N ILE A 191 6.25 6.03 -5.86
CA ILE A 191 7.42 5.47 -6.51
C ILE A 191 7.14 4.06 -7.00
N TYR A 192 6.50 3.19 -6.19
CA TYR A 192 6.06 1.86 -6.64
C TYR A 192 5.07 1.95 -7.79
N TYR A 193 4.08 2.85 -7.73
CA TYR A 193 3.09 3.02 -8.79
C TYR A 193 3.71 3.48 -10.11
N ILE A 194 4.73 4.35 -10.06
CA ILE A 194 5.49 4.72 -11.25
C ILE A 194 6.19 3.49 -11.85
N VAL A 195 6.80 2.64 -11.02
CA VAL A 195 7.42 1.40 -11.51
C VAL A 195 6.35 0.47 -12.11
N PHE A 196 5.19 0.32 -11.48
CA PHE A 196 4.09 -0.52 -11.99
C PHE A 196 3.56 -0.07 -13.35
N ILE A 197 3.54 1.25 -13.63
CA ILE A 197 3.14 1.77 -14.93
C ILE A 197 4.09 1.30 -16.02
N PHE A 198 5.41 1.30 -15.78
CA PHE A 198 6.43 1.01 -16.81
C PHE A 198 6.93 -0.44 -16.80
N VAL A 199 6.66 -1.20 -15.76
CA VAL A 199 7.07 -2.61 -15.58
C VAL A 199 5.82 -3.45 -15.31
N PRO A 200 5.04 -3.80 -16.36
CA PRO A 200 3.77 -4.51 -16.22
C PRO A 200 4.00 -5.99 -15.90
N VAL A 201 3.96 -6.32 -14.61
CA VAL A 201 4.02 -7.68 -14.09
C VAL A 201 2.73 -7.94 -13.33
N ALA A 202 1.97 -8.95 -13.76
CA ALA A 202 0.68 -9.30 -13.19
C ALA A 202 0.80 -10.11 -11.89
N GLY A 203 1.84 -10.93 -11.82
CA GLY A 203 2.10 -11.84 -10.71
C GLY A 203 1.57 -13.25 -10.91
N PRO A 204 2.04 -14.21 -10.08
CA PRO A 204 1.74 -15.63 -10.22
C PRO A 204 0.26 -15.94 -10.29
N THR A 205 -0.58 -15.31 -9.47
CA THR A 205 -2.02 -15.59 -9.42
C THR A 205 -2.72 -15.39 -10.77
N PHE A 206 -2.27 -14.42 -11.57
CA PHE A 206 -2.79 -14.17 -12.93
C PHE A 206 -2.03 -14.94 -13.99
N TYR A 207 -0.70 -14.88 -13.94
CA TYR A 207 0.12 -15.48 -14.98
C TYR A 207 0.03 -17.01 -14.97
N PHE A 208 0.03 -17.65 -13.81
CA PHE A 208 -0.14 -19.10 -13.70
C PHE A 208 -1.53 -19.54 -14.16
N LYS A 209 -2.55 -18.72 -13.93
CA LYS A 209 -3.90 -18.96 -14.46
C LYS A 209 -3.90 -18.90 -15.99
N ALA A 210 -3.25 -17.92 -16.58
CA ALA A 210 -3.22 -17.72 -18.02
C ALA A 210 -2.42 -18.81 -18.76
N VAL A 211 -1.31 -19.26 -18.18
CA VAL A 211 -0.40 -20.25 -18.80
C VAL A 211 -0.79 -21.69 -18.47
N GLY A 212 -1.40 -21.91 -17.30
CA GLY A 212 -1.70 -23.23 -16.74
C GLY A 212 -0.61 -23.76 -15.82
N LEU A 213 -1.01 -24.29 -14.65
CA LEU A 213 -0.11 -24.75 -13.59
C LEU A 213 0.86 -25.84 -14.06
N GLU A 214 0.41 -26.75 -14.93
CA GLU A 214 1.25 -27.81 -15.48
C GLU A 214 2.39 -27.26 -16.36
N ASN A 215 2.09 -26.29 -17.21
CA ASN A 215 3.11 -25.63 -18.02
C ASN A 215 4.15 -24.91 -17.16
N ILE A 216 3.69 -24.20 -16.12
CA ILE A 216 4.57 -23.53 -15.15
C ILE A 216 5.48 -24.55 -14.44
N ALA A 217 4.91 -25.68 -13.98
CA ALA A 217 5.66 -26.75 -13.32
C ALA A 217 6.73 -27.37 -14.25
N ASN A 218 6.44 -27.44 -15.54
CA ASN A 218 7.35 -27.96 -16.57
C ASN A 218 8.36 -26.90 -17.07
N GLY A 219 8.39 -25.71 -16.47
CA GLY A 219 9.33 -24.63 -16.85
C GLY A 219 9.01 -23.94 -18.16
N PHE A 220 7.76 -24.02 -18.64
CA PHE A 220 7.32 -23.34 -19.84
C PHE A 220 6.68 -21.98 -19.50
N PHE A 221 7.37 -20.89 -19.87
CA PHE A 221 7.00 -19.51 -19.57
C PHE A 221 6.84 -18.69 -20.86
N PRO A 222 5.69 -18.76 -21.54
CA PRO A 222 5.45 -18.02 -22.78
C PRO A 222 5.19 -16.54 -22.50
N ALA A 223 5.57 -15.68 -23.43
CA ALA A 223 5.14 -14.28 -23.43
C ALA A 223 3.65 -14.20 -23.76
N VAL A 224 2.86 -13.56 -22.89
CA VAL A 224 1.39 -13.43 -23.07
C VAL A 224 0.99 -12.07 -23.68
N GLY A 225 1.96 -11.19 -23.95
CA GLY A 225 1.72 -9.92 -24.63
C GLY A 225 0.69 -9.04 -23.91
N THR A 226 -0.42 -8.76 -24.58
CA THR A 226 -1.52 -7.91 -24.08
C THR A 226 -2.70 -8.71 -23.53
N TYR A 227 -2.53 -10.00 -23.23
CA TYR A 227 -3.59 -10.90 -22.76
C TYR A 227 -4.38 -10.31 -21.58
N PHE A 228 -3.69 -9.74 -20.61
CA PHE A 228 -4.31 -9.16 -19.42
C PHE A 228 -5.09 -7.87 -19.67
N ASN A 229 -5.05 -7.29 -20.87
CA ASN A 229 -5.90 -6.16 -21.22
C ASN A 229 -7.40 -6.54 -21.25
N THR A 230 -7.70 -7.81 -21.46
CA THR A 230 -9.06 -8.35 -21.59
C THR A 230 -9.38 -9.48 -20.62
N HIS A 231 -8.37 -10.12 -20.02
CA HIS A 231 -8.52 -11.24 -19.10
C HIS A 231 -7.97 -10.84 -17.72
N GLN A 232 -8.85 -10.81 -16.73
CA GLN A 232 -8.53 -10.35 -15.37
C GLN A 232 -8.80 -11.43 -14.31
N GLU A 233 -9.06 -12.67 -14.75
CA GLU A 233 -9.32 -13.79 -13.86
C GLU A 233 -8.01 -14.24 -13.20
N CYS A 234 -8.05 -14.44 -11.88
CA CYS A 234 -6.95 -14.95 -11.10
C CYS A 234 -7.23 -16.37 -10.58
N LEU A 235 -6.19 -17.01 -10.02
CA LEU A 235 -6.34 -18.23 -9.24
C LEU A 235 -6.95 -17.91 -7.87
N PRO A 236 -7.74 -18.82 -7.29
CA PRO A 236 -8.11 -18.72 -5.87
C PRO A 236 -6.84 -18.78 -5.01
N THR A 237 -6.89 -18.17 -3.84
CA THR A 237 -5.78 -18.25 -2.89
C THR A 237 -5.57 -19.71 -2.48
N PRO A 238 -4.34 -20.23 -2.58
CA PRO A 238 -4.06 -21.62 -2.21
C PRO A 238 -4.00 -21.80 -0.69
N GLY A 239 -4.10 -23.07 -0.24
CA GLY A 239 -4.02 -23.44 1.15
C GLY A 239 -5.36 -23.75 1.78
N TYR A 240 -5.54 -23.46 3.09
CA TYR A 240 -6.77 -23.74 3.82
C TYR A 240 -7.84 -22.68 3.50
N VAL A 241 -9.01 -23.11 3.00
CA VAL A 241 -10.04 -22.24 2.44
C VAL A 241 -11.17 -21.85 3.41
N ASP A 242 -11.32 -22.54 4.54
CA ASP A 242 -12.41 -22.28 5.50
C ASP A 242 -11.95 -21.38 6.65
N GLY A 243 -10.95 -20.51 6.40
CA GLY A 243 -10.33 -19.65 7.38
C GLY A 243 -10.86 -18.22 7.39
N PHE A 244 -10.91 -17.58 8.56
CA PHE A 244 -11.34 -16.19 8.71
C PHE A 244 -10.46 -15.21 7.92
N PHE A 245 -9.13 -15.36 8.00
CA PHE A 245 -8.21 -14.48 7.27
C PHE A 245 -8.15 -14.81 5.79
N TYR A 246 -8.40 -16.08 5.42
CA TYR A 246 -8.61 -16.47 4.02
C TYR A 246 -9.76 -15.67 3.40
N ASP A 247 -10.92 -15.63 4.06
CA ASP A 247 -12.08 -14.88 3.58
C ASP A 247 -11.79 -13.39 3.41
N LEU A 248 -11.01 -12.78 4.32
CA LEU A 248 -10.59 -11.38 4.19
C LEU A 248 -9.70 -11.15 2.96
N VAL A 249 -8.80 -12.08 2.66
CA VAL A 249 -7.94 -12.02 1.47
C VAL A 249 -8.77 -12.14 0.20
N GLU A 250 -9.67 -13.12 0.11
CA GLU A 250 -10.52 -13.30 -1.07
C GLU A 250 -11.47 -12.11 -1.29
N GLN A 251 -12.03 -11.53 -0.23
CA GLN A 251 -12.82 -10.31 -0.31
C GLN A 251 -12.00 -9.12 -0.82
N ALA A 252 -10.75 -8.98 -0.37
CA ALA A 252 -9.85 -7.94 -0.84
C ALA A 252 -9.50 -8.12 -2.33
N LYS A 253 -9.24 -9.36 -2.77
CA LYS A 253 -9.02 -9.70 -4.18
C LYS A 253 -10.25 -9.35 -5.03
N ALA A 254 -11.42 -9.78 -4.61
CA ALA A 254 -12.68 -9.49 -5.31
C ALA A 254 -13.00 -7.99 -5.40
N ALA A 255 -12.59 -7.19 -4.40
CA ALA A 255 -12.86 -5.76 -4.35
C ALA A 255 -12.06 -4.93 -5.36
N GLY A 256 -10.87 -5.39 -5.81
CA GLY A 256 -10.08 -4.53 -6.68
C GLY A 256 -8.74 -5.05 -7.16
N GLU A 257 -8.42 -6.33 -7.01
CA GLU A 257 -7.18 -6.85 -7.57
C GLU A 257 -7.17 -6.79 -9.09
N ARG A 258 -6.05 -6.39 -9.67
CA ARG A 258 -5.86 -6.23 -11.11
C ARG A 258 -4.57 -6.93 -11.53
N PRO A 259 -4.48 -7.43 -12.79
CA PRO A 259 -3.27 -8.07 -13.31
C PRO A 259 -2.15 -7.04 -13.56
N THR A 260 -1.65 -6.48 -12.47
CA THR A 260 -0.60 -5.44 -12.43
C THR A 260 0.09 -5.44 -11.07
N ALA A 261 1.17 -4.66 -10.96
CA ALA A 261 1.77 -4.28 -9.69
C ALA A 261 2.49 -5.40 -8.90
N ALA A 262 2.92 -6.46 -9.57
CA ALA A 262 3.66 -7.48 -8.85
C ALA A 262 5.11 -7.07 -8.55
N PHE A 263 5.82 -6.41 -9.47
CA PHE A 263 7.23 -6.08 -9.28
C PHE A 263 7.51 -4.57 -9.16
N PRO A 264 8.33 -4.18 -8.16
CA PRO A 264 8.68 -4.92 -6.94
C PRO A 264 7.50 -4.96 -5.97
N SER A 265 7.46 -5.93 -5.06
CA SER A 265 6.33 -6.04 -4.12
C SER A 265 6.17 -4.79 -3.26
N SER A 266 5.12 -4.00 -3.50
CA SER A 266 4.78 -2.86 -2.64
C SER A 266 4.26 -3.31 -1.27
N HIS A 267 3.66 -4.49 -1.17
CA HIS A 267 3.24 -5.07 0.10
C HIS A 267 4.44 -5.23 1.04
N VAL A 268 5.50 -5.87 0.56
CA VAL A 268 6.75 -6.02 1.34
C VAL A 268 7.43 -4.67 1.50
N GLY A 269 7.55 -3.88 0.44
CA GLY A 269 8.31 -2.64 0.46
C GLY A 269 7.72 -1.57 1.38
N VAL A 270 6.43 -1.28 1.28
CA VAL A 270 5.78 -0.28 2.17
C VAL A 270 5.70 -0.79 3.61
N SER A 271 5.47 -2.09 3.82
CA SER A 271 5.54 -2.67 5.18
C SER A 271 6.95 -2.56 5.77
N THR A 272 8.00 -2.70 4.95
CA THR A 272 9.38 -2.45 5.36
C THR A 272 9.58 -0.98 5.77
N VAL A 273 9.02 -0.03 5.02
CA VAL A 273 9.01 1.39 5.41
C VAL A 273 8.28 1.59 6.74
N CYS A 274 7.14 0.92 6.96
CA CYS A 274 6.44 0.95 8.25
C CYS A 274 7.30 0.43 9.40
N MET A 275 8.05 -0.66 9.20
CA MET A 275 8.97 -1.20 10.22
C MET A 275 10.12 -0.23 10.52
N TRP A 276 10.71 0.40 9.51
CA TRP A 276 11.73 1.44 9.72
C TRP A 276 11.18 2.67 10.43
N LEU A 277 9.95 3.11 10.12
CA LEU A 277 9.27 4.19 10.85
C LEU A 277 8.99 3.79 12.29
N ALA A 278 8.52 2.56 12.55
CA ALA A 278 8.32 2.05 13.90
C ALA A 278 9.65 2.01 14.70
N TYR A 279 10.74 1.57 14.07
CA TYR A 279 12.08 1.62 14.66
C TYR A 279 12.53 3.06 14.95
N HIS A 280 12.38 3.97 13.99
CA HIS A 280 12.70 5.40 14.14
C HIS A 280 11.93 6.08 15.27
N SER A 281 10.69 5.65 15.50
CA SER A 281 9.89 6.19 16.60
C SER A 281 10.47 5.92 18.00
N GLY A 282 11.42 4.99 18.12
CA GLY A 282 12.00 4.54 19.40
C GLY A 282 11.05 3.70 20.26
N ASN A 283 9.83 3.41 19.78
CA ASN A 283 8.86 2.60 20.53
C ASN A 283 9.05 1.10 20.25
N ARG A 284 9.82 0.44 21.13
CA ARG A 284 10.04 -1.01 21.03
C ARG A 284 8.75 -1.83 21.07
N ARG A 285 7.71 -1.39 21.79
CA ARG A 285 6.42 -2.12 21.85
C ARG A 285 5.72 -2.11 20.51
N LEU A 286 5.71 -0.97 19.83
CA LEU A 286 5.16 -0.86 18.47
C LEU A 286 5.92 -1.78 17.51
N LEU A 287 7.25 -1.70 17.52
CA LEU A 287 8.11 -2.51 16.65
C LEU A 287 7.88 -4.02 16.86
N LEU A 288 7.89 -4.48 18.13
CA LEU A 288 7.67 -5.90 18.46
C LEU A 288 6.24 -6.35 18.16
N PHE A 289 5.25 -5.47 18.31
CA PHE A 289 3.87 -5.78 17.94
C PHE A 289 3.71 -5.97 16.43
N LEU A 290 4.35 -5.14 15.61
CA LEU A 290 4.26 -5.22 14.15
C LEU A 290 5.11 -6.36 13.56
N ALA A 291 6.19 -6.78 14.23
CA ALA A 291 7.16 -7.72 13.71
C ALA A 291 6.56 -9.07 13.23
N PRO A 292 5.66 -9.75 13.99
CA PRO A 292 5.08 -11.01 13.52
C PRO A 292 4.19 -10.81 12.28
N PHE A 293 3.38 -9.74 12.22
CA PHE A 293 2.55 -9.43 11.06
C PHE A 293 3.41 -9.15 9.82
N TYR A 294 4.48 -8.38 9.98
CA TYR A 294 5.43 -8.11 8.91
C TYR A 294 6.12 -9.37 8.42
N PHE A 295 6.57 -10.24 9.33
CA PHE A 295 7.20 -11.51 8.98
C PHE A 295 6.27 -12.39 8.14
N PHE A 296 5.04 -12.61 8.62
CA PHE A 296 4.06 -13.40 7.88
C PHE A 296 3.63 -12.71 6.59
N LEU A 297 3.54 -11.38 6.53
CA LEU A 297 3.24 -10.64 5.31
C LEU A 297 4.30 -10.89 4.23
N CYS A 298 5.59 -10.82 4.56
CA CYS A 298 6.66 -11.08 3.60
C CYS A 298 6.58 -12.48 2.98
N LEU A 299 6.25 -13.49 3.79
CA LEU A 299 6.07 -14.86 3.32
C LEU A 299 4.75 -15.04 2.58
N ALA A 300 3.69 -14.40 3.07
CA ALA A 300 2.34 -14.50 2.53
C ALA A 300 2.26 -14.06 1.08
N THR A 301 2.99 -13.01 0.69
CA THR A 301 2.97 -12.50 -0.69
C THR A 301 3.31 -13.59 -1.72
N VAL A 302 4.24 -14.48 -1.37
CA VAL A 302 4.62 -15.64 -2.20
C VAL A 302 3.65 -16.80 -1.99
N TYR A 303 3.28 -17.07 -0.73
CA TYR A 303 2.39 -18.17 -0.35
C TYR A 303 1.04 -18.11 -1.05
N ILE A 304 0.40 -16.94 -1.08
CA ILE A 304 -0.91 -16.72 -1.72
C ILE A 304 -0.81 -16.47 -3.23
N GLN A 305 0.38 -16.59 -3.81
CA GLN A 305 0.66 -16.38 -5.24
C GLN A 305 0.44 -14.93 -5.74
N ALA A 306 0.43 -13.94 -4.85
CA ALA A 306 0.34 -12.54 -5.26
C ALA A 306 1.64 -12.03 -5.91
N HIS A 307 2.80 -12.53 -5.47
CA HIS A 307 4.11 -12.10 -5.92
C HIS A 307 5.05 -13.28 -6.17
N TYR A 308 6.01 -13.10 -7.07
CA TYR A 308 7.20 -13.95 -7.16
C TYR A 308 8.08 -13.73 -5.92
N ALA A 309 8.91 -14.71 -5.53
CA ALA A 309 9.84 -14.55 -4.41
C ALA A 309 10.86 -13.44 -4.69
N ILE A 310 11.27 -13.29 -5.94
CA ILE A 310 12.16 -12.18 -6.36
C ILE A 310 11.51 -10.80 -6.18
N ASP A 311 10.17 -10.69 -6.34
CA ASP A 311 9.43 -9.44 -6.10
C ASP A 311 9.45 -9.06 -4.62
N ALA A 312 9.26 -10.06 -3.75
CA ALA A 312 9.30 -9.88 -2.30
C ALA A 312 10.72 -9.43 -1.83
N ILE A 313 11.77 -10.06 -2.34
CA ILE A 313 13.16 -9.69 -2.07
C ILE A 313 13.44 -8.26 -2.58
N ALA A 314 13.03 -7.96 -3.80
CA ALA A 314 13.16 -6.61 -4.36
C ALA A 314 12.38 -5.58 -3.55
N GLY A 315 11.18 -5.93 -3.07
CA GLY A 315 10.37 -5.10 -2.18
C GLY A 315 11.08 -4.78 -0.86
N LEU A 316 11.72 -5.75 -0.22
CA LEU A 316 12.51 -5.56 1.00
C LEU A 316 13.69 -4.60 0.77
N ILE A 317 14.43 -4.80 -0.30
CA ILE A 317 15.59 -3.97 -0.65
C ILE A 317 15.14 -2.54 -0.99
N THR A 318 14.16 -2.40 -1.89
CA THR A 318 13.68 -1.10 -2.33
C THR A 318 12.95 -0.34 -1.22
N GLY A 319 12.15 -1.01 -0.38
CA GLY A 319 11.50 -0.40 0.78
C GLY A 319 12.50 0.15 1.79
N THR A 320 13.58 -0.60 2.05
CA THR A 320 14.68 -0.13 2.90
C THR A 320 15.38 1.09 2.27
N ALA A 321 15.71 1.01 0.99
CA ALA A 321 16.35 2.12 0.27
C ALA A 321 15.47 3.37 0.24
N LEU A 322 14.18 3.22 -0.06
CA LEU A 322 13.20 4.33 -0.09
C LEU A 322 13.09 5.01 1.27
N TYR A 323 13.03 4.24 2.36
CA TYR A 323 13.01 4.82 3.70
C TYR A 323 14.22 5.74 3.92
N PHE A 324 15.44 5.25 3.71
CA PHE A 324 16.66 6.04 3.95
C PHE A 324 16.76 7.24 3.01
N VAL A 325 16.50 7.05 1.72
CA VAL A 325 16.54 8.12 0.72
C VAL A 325 15.53 9.23 1.04
N LEU A 326 14.28 8.87 1.31
CA LEU A 326 13.22 9.84 1.61
C LEU A 326 13.46 10.54 2.95
N MET A 327 13.91 9.82 3.98
CA MET A 327 14.27 10.42 5.25
C MET A 327 15.47 11.36 5.13
N TYR A 328 16.44 11.05 4.27
CA TYR A 328 17.56 11.95 3.99
C TYR A 328 17.11 13.19 3.21
N ALA A 329 16.40 13.00 2.10
CA ALA A 329 15.92 14.09 1.24
C ALA A 329 15.00 15.08 1.96
N THR A 330 14.26 14.59 2.97
CA THR A 330 13.31 15.40 3.75
C THR A 330 13.91 16.01 5.03
N LYS A 331 15.19 15.79 5.32
CA LYS A 331 15.83 16.23 6.57
C LYS A 331 15.82 17.76 6.76
N GLY A 332 15.94 18.52 5.66
CA GLY A 332 15.99 19.99 5.68
C GLY A 332 14.62 20.68 5.51
N LEU A 333 13.55 19.94 5.29
CA LEU A 333 12.22 20.51 5.10
C LEU A 333 11.62 20.91 6.45
N ARG A 334 10.86 22.01 6.44
CA ARG A 334 10.06 22.45 7.59
C ARG A 334 8.71 21.74 7.56
N TRP A 335 8.48 20.92 8.55
CA TRP A 335 7.27 20.10 8.72
C TRP A 335 6.26 20.77 9.67
#